data_e32e3ec56eb9fc14c3182f0b740c2eba
#
_entry.id   e32e3ec56eb9fc14c3182f0b740c2eba
#
_cell.length_a   1.000
_cell.length_b   1.000
_cell.length_c   1.000
_cell.angle_alpha   90.00
_cell.angle_beta   90.00
_cell.angle_gamma   90.00
#
_symmetry.space_group_name_H-M   'P 1'
#
loop_
_entity.id
_entity.type
_entity.pdbx_description
1 polymer ?
#
loop_
_entity_poly.entity_id
_entity_poly.type
_entity_poly.pdbx_seq_one_letter_code
_entity_poly.pdbx_strand_id
1 'polypeptide(L)'
;MYRVLLTLLVLASFISCKKEDISGDTGVLTTITSLAAYETEIKSGVSLMFFHATWCPKCEAQRPAVEGLTKDSALSKVKVGQVDYEKVQEIVNKYNVLGFPTILIYKDNVLKHEISGQRHSQEKLTNLLKALL
;
A
#
# COMPACT_ATOMS: atom_id res chain seq x y z
N MET A 1 52.50 39.70 -24.34
CA MET A 1 51.66 39.79 -23.12
C MET A 1 50.33 39.15 -23.41
N TYR A 2 50.22 37.87 -23.10
CA TYR A 2 48.97 37.11 -23.28
C TYR A 2 48.32 36.96 -21.93
N ARG A 3 47.16 37.62 -21.74
CA ARG A 3 46.29 37.37 -20.60
C ARG A 3 45.30 36.29 -21.02
N VAL A 4 45.55 35.06 -20.58
CA VAL A 4 44.62 33.95 -20.73
C VAL A 4 43.61 34.09 -19.60
N LEU A 5 42.39 34.46 -19.92
CA LEU A 5 41.23 34.38 -19.02
C LEU A 5 40.73 32.93 -19.00
N LEU A 6 41.04 32.27 -17.91
CA LEU A 6 40.46 30.95 -17.60
C LEU A 6 39.04 31.15 -17.05
N THR A 7 38.05 31.00 -17.89
CA THR A 7 36.65 30.89 -17.44
C THR A 7 36.40 29.51 -16.90
N LEU A 8 36.40 29.40 -15.59
CA LEU A 8 35.96 28.19 -14.87
C LEU A 8 34.44 28.04 -15.02
N LEU A 9 34.03 27.12 -15.87
CA LEU A 9 32.62 26.68 -15.98
C LEU A 9 32.32 25.77 -14.81
N VAL A 10 31.70 26.30 -13.76
CA VAL A 10 31.20 25.51 -12.64
C VAL A 10 29.87 24.89 -13.10
N LEU A 11 29.91 23.62 -13.49
CA LEU A 11 28.70 22.81 -13.67
C LEU A 11 28.15 22.52 -12.25
N ALA A 12 27.15 23.29 -11.87
CA ALA A 12 26.34 22.95 -10.70
C ALA A 12 25.44 21.76 -11.05
N SER A 13 25.87 20.58 -10.70
CA SER A 13 25.04 19.37 -10.73
C SER A 13 23.97 19.51 -9.65
N PHE A 14 22.76 19.86 -10.04
CA PHE A 14 21.60 19.77 -9.15
C PHE A 14 21.25 18.30 -8.96
N ILE A 15 21.79 17.71 -7.90
CA ILE A 15 21.32 16.44 -7.38
C ILE A 15 19.97 16.74 -6.72
N SER A 16 18.90 16.52 -7.47
CA SER A 16 17.55 16.51 -6.94
C SER A 16 17.38 15.29 -6.06
N CYS A 17 17.64 15.43 -4.76
CA CYS A 17 17.19 14.46 -3.77
C CYS A 17 15.65 14.52 -3.72
N LYS A 18 14.96 13.58 -4.37
CA LYS A 18 13.60 13.27 -4.00
C LYS A 18 13.63 12.82 -2.54
N LYS A 19 13.12 13.66 -1.65
CA LYS A 19 12.71 13.23 -0.32
C LYS A 19 11.56 12.25 -0.52
N GLU A 20 11.84 10.96 -0.39
CA GLU A 20 10.80 10.01 -0.07
C GLU A 20 10.38 10.32 1.36
N ASP A 21 9.16 10.78 1.53
CA ASP A 21 8.55 10.91 2.84
C ASP A 21 8.43 9.50 3.44
N ILE A 22 9.41 9.15 4.24
CA ILE A 22 9.34 8.00 5.15
C ILE A 22 8.47 8.45 6.31
N SER A 23 7.17 8.50 6.09
CA SER A 23 6.17 8.62 7.14
C SER A 23 6.13 7.26 7.83
N GLY A 24 6.51 7.24 9.10
CA GLY A 24 6.51 6.22 10.15
C GLY A 24 5.69 4.95 10.01
N ASP A 25 5.72 4.32 8.85
CA ASP A 25 5.18 3.01 8.59
C ASP A 25 6.27 1.96 8.86
N THR A 26 5.94 0.90 9.57
CA THR A 26 6.84 -0.21 9.86
C THR A 26 7.28 -0.99 8.61
N GLY A 27 7.05 -0.43 7.41
CA GLY A 27 7.66 -0.82 6.14
C GLY A 27 7.20 -2.15 5.53
N VAL A 28 6.12 -2.74 6.05
CA VAL A 28 5.65 -4.06 5.60
C VAL A 28 4.49 -3.94 4.61
N LEU A 29 3.58 -2.98 4.79
CA LEU A 29 2.43 -2.76 3.91
C LEU A 29 2.58 -1.44 3.14
N THR A 30 2.18 -1.42 1.87
CA THR A 30 2.12 -0.17 1.11
C THR A 30 1.05 0.75 1.69
N THR A 31 1.44 1.91 2.19
CA THR A 31 0.48 2.89 2.71
C THR A 31 -0.17 3.66 1.58
N ILE A 32 -1.49 3.58 1.49
CA ILE A 32 -2.27 4.29 0.49
C ILE A 32 -2.58 5.71 0.99
N THR A 33 -2.12 6.71 0.25
CA THR A 33 -2.20 8.12 0.66
C THR A 33 -3.21 8.96 -0.13
N SER A 34 -3.82 8.39 -1.18
CA SER A 34 -4.81 9.07 -2.01
C SER A 34 -5.70 8.08 -2.76
N LEU A 35 -6.86 8.56 -3.23
CA LEU A 35 -7.75 7.78 -4.09
C LEU A 35 -7.04 7.36 -5.40
N ALA A 36 -6.26 8.24 -6.01
CA ALA A 36 -5.51 7.92 -7.23
C ALA A 36 -4.47 6.82 -7.01
N ALA A 37 -3.78 6.82 -5.85
CA ALA A 37 -2.86 5.76 -5.47
C ALA A 37 -3.60 4.42 -5.29
N TYR A 38 -4.75 4.44 -4.62
CA TYR A 38 -5.59 3.25 -4.46
C TYR A 38 -6.01 2.65 -5.79
N GLU A 39 -6.54 3.46 -6.68
CA GLU A 39 -6.99 3.04 -8.01
C GLU A 39 -5.84 2.50 -8.87
N THR A 40 -4.65 3.04 -8.72
CA THR A 40 -3.44 2.53 -9.37
C THR A 40 -3.07 1.14 -8.86
N GLU A 41 -3.14 0.93 -7.54
CA GLU A 41 -2.80 -0.35 -6.93
C GLU A 41 -3.75 -1.48 -7.34
N ILE A 42 -5.07 -1.21 -7.42
CA ILE A 42 -6.05 -2.24 -7.76
C ILE A 42 -6.20 -2.46 -9.27
N LYS A 43 -5.65 -1.59 -10.11
CA LYS A 43 -5.87 -1.55 -11.56
C LYS A 43 -5.50 -2.84 -12.28
N SER A 44 -4.43 -3.50 -11.87
CA SER A 44 -3.92 -4.70 -12.54
C SER A 44 -3.30 -5.70 -11.57
N GLY A 45 -3.38 -6.98 -11.92
CA GLY A 45 -2.90 -8.07 -11.09
C GLY A 45 -3.77 -8.31 -9.86
N VAL A 46 -3.23 -9.04 -8.89
CA VAL A 46 -3.91 -9.32 -7.61
C VAL A 46 -3.47 -8.31 -6.57
N SER A 47 -4.43 -7.70 -5.88
CA SER A 47 -4.17 -6.77 -4.78
C SER A 47 -5.09 -7.04 -3.59
N LEU A 48 -4.55 -6.84 -2.40
CA LEU A 48 -5.27 -6.88 -1.14
C LEU A 48 -5.15 -5.53 -0.45
N MET A 49 -6.28 -4.92 -0.10
CA MET A 49 -6.37 -3.64 0.59
C MET A 49 -6.95 -3.84 1.98
N PHE A 50 -6.15 -3.54 3.00
CA PHE A 50 -6.50 -3.64 4.41
C PHE A 50 -6.96 -2.29 4.95
N PHE A 51 -8.25 -2.15 5.20
CA PHE A 51 -8.85 -0.95 5.79
C PHE A 51 -8.80 -1.02 7.30
N HIS A 52 -8.24 0.01 7.91
CA HIS A 52 -8.08 0.09 9.37
C HIS A 52 -8.25 1.53 9.89
N ALA A 53 -8.32 1.65 11.21
CA ALA A 53 -8.24 2.90 11.93
C ALA A 53 -7.29 2.77 13.12
N THR A 54 -6.68 3.85 13.58
CA THR A 54 -5.69 3.81 14.67
C THR A 54 -6.28 3.43 16.03
N TRP A 55 -7.55 3.72 16.26
CA TRP A 55 -8.30 3.41 17.47
C TRP A 55 -8.94 2.01 17.48
N CYS A 56 -8.62 1.14 16.52
CA CYS A 56 -9.33 -0.11 16.27
C CYS A 56 -8.54 -1.34 16.77
N PRO A 57 -8.84 -1.88 17.98
CA PRO A 57 -8.14 -3.07 18.49
C PRO A 57 -8.32 -4.33 17.62
N LYS A 58 -9.47 -4.46 16.96
CA LYS A 58 -9.72 -5.55 16.01
C LYS A 58 -8.83 -5.48 14.77
N CYS A 59 -8.48 -4.24 14.36
CA CYS A 59 -7.55 -4.03 13.26
C CYS A 59 -6.13 -4.45 13.66
N GLU A 60 -5.70 -4.14 14.87
CA GLU A 60 -4.41 -4.60 15.40
C GLU A 60 -4.34 -6.13 15.49
N ALA A 61 -5.43 -6.78 15.92
CA ALA A 61 -5.51 -8.22 15.97
C ALA A 61 -5.46 -8.90 14.58
N GLN A 62 -5.96 -8.23 13.53
CA GLN A 62 -5.92 -8.73 12.14
C GLN A 62 -4.59 -8.45 11.44
N ARG A 63 -3.90 -7.38 11.80
CA ARG A 63 -2.68 -6.87 11.14
C ARG A 63 -1.58 -7.92 10.93
N PRO A 64 -1.20 -8.76 11.94
CA PRO A 64 -0.11 -9.72 11.76
C PRO A 64 -0.36 -10.72 10.62
N ALA A 65 -1.60 -11.15 10.42
CA ALA A 65 -1.97 -12.05 9.33
C ALA A 65 -1.85 -11.38 7.95
N VAL A 66 -2.15 -10.09 7.86
CA VAL A 66 -2.00 -9.30 6.62
C VAL A 66 -0.51 -9.03 6.33
N GLU A 67 0.25 -8.62 7.33
CA GLU A 67 1.68 -8.37 7.19
C GLU A 67 2.46 -9.64 6.82
N GLY A 68 2.05 -10.78 7.35
CA GLY A 68 2.63 -12.07 7.02
C GLY A 68 2.56 -12.44 5.54
N LEU A 69 1.55 -11.93 4.80
CA LEU A 69 1.41 -12.16 3.36
C LEU A 69 2.58 -11.59 2.55
N THR A 70 3.15 -10.47 2.98
CA THR A 70 4.28 -9.83 2.28
C THR A 70 5.58 -10.63 2.37
N LYS A 71 5.66 -11.58 3.31
CA LYS A 71 6.80 -12.46 3.54
C LYS A 71 6.68 -13.80 2.80
N ASP A 72 5.50 -14.10 2.23
CA ASP A 72 5.26 -15.33 1.48
C ASP A 72 5.77 -15.17 0.04
N SER A 73 6.83 -15.88 -0.31
CA SER A 73 7.43 -15.85 -1.66
C SER A 73 6.44 -16.26 -2.76
N ALA A 74 5.46 -17.11 -2.47
CA ALA A 74 4.40 -17.49 -3.40
C ALA A 74 3.45 -16.34 -3.73
N LEU A 75 3.43 -15.28 -2.90
CA LEU A 75 2.63 -14.08 -3.09
C LEU A 75 3.44 -12.86 -3.57
N SER A 76 4.66 -13.06 -4.04
CA SER A 76 5.58 -11.97 -4.47
C SER A 76 5.01 -11.04 -5.55
N LYS A 77 4.01 -11.50 -6.30
CA LYS A 77 3.29 -10.70 -7.32
C LYS A 77 2.01 -10.03 -6.79
N VAL A 78 1.64 -10.30 -5.55
CA VAL A 78 0.45 -9.70 -4.91
C VAL A 78 0.85 -8.36 -4.30
N LYS A 79 0.07 -7.34 -4.58
CA LYS A 79 0.20 -6.02 -3.95
C LYS A 79 -0.60 -6.02 -2.65
N VAL A 80 0.03 -5.70 -1.52
CA VAL A 80 -0.61 -5.66 -0.21
C VAL A 80 -0.51 -4.25 0.34
N GLY A 81 -1.65 -3.56 0.38
CA GLY A 81 -1.75 -2.18 0.83
C GLY A 81 -2.59 -2.02 2.10
N GLN A 82 -2.40 -0.89 2.78
CA GLN A 82 -3.22 -0.48 3.91
C GLN A 82 -3.84 0.89 3.67
N VAL A 83 -5.07 1.05 4.13
CA VAL A 83 -5.87 2.27 4.03
C VAL A 83 -6.27 2.71 5.44
N ASP A 84 -5.71 3.84 5.89
CA ASP A 84 -6.06 4.46 7.16
C ASP A 84 -7.31 5.35 6.96
N TYR A 85 -8.43 4.94 7.56
CA TYR A 85 -9.69 5.68 7.49
C TYR A 85 -9.54 7.17 7.87
N GLU A 86 -8.74 7.45 8.88
CA GLU A 86 -8.60 8.82 9.40
C GLU A 86 -7.88 9.75 8.41
N LYS A 87 -7.08 9.18 7.49
CA LYS A 87 -6.29 9.94 6.51
C LYS A 87 -6.94 10.04 5.14
N VAL A 88 -7.68 9.00 4.72
CA VAL A 88 -8.22 8.91 3.35
C VAL A 88 -9.68 8.46 3.33
N GLN A 89 -10.55 9.19 4.02
CA GLN A 89 -11.98 8.91 4.13
C GLN A 89 -12.70 8.80 2.78
N GLU A 90 -12.21 9.51 1.75
CA GLU A 90 -12.78 9.45 0.41
C GLU A 90 -12.76 8.04 -0.20
N ILE A 91 -11.71 7.24 0.10
CA ILE A 91 -11.59 5.86 -0.37
C ILE A 91 -12.64 5.00 0.33
N VAL A 92 -12.77 5.13 1.64
CA VAL A 92 -13.75 4.40 2.45
C VAL A 92 -15.18 4.65 1.96
N ASN A 93 -15.50 5.91 1.66
CA ASN A 93 -16.81 6.29 1.15
C ASN A 93 -17.06 5.76 -0.26
N LYS A 94 -16.08 5.91 -1.17
CA LYS A 94 -16.20 5.47 -2.56
C LYS A 94 -16.38 3.96 -2.69
N TYR A 95 -15.65 3.19 -1.88
CA TYR A 95 -15.69 1.73 -1.91
C TYR A 95 -16.67 1.12 -0.89
N ASN A 96 -17.48 1.97 -0.25
CA ASN A 96 -18.57 1.60 0.66
C ASN A 96 -18.10 0.68 1.80
N VAL A 97 -16.95 0.98 2.40
CA VAL A 97 -16.42 0.23 3.54
C VAL A 97 -17.14 0.68 4.81
N LEU A 98 -17.97 -0.21 5.38
CA LEU A 98 -18.88 0.13 6.47
C LEU A 98 -18.32 -0.10 7.87
N GLY A 99 -17.14 -0.72 7.98
CA GLY A 99 -16.56 -1.04 9.29
C GLY A 99 -15.10 -1.47 9.19
N PHE A 100 -14.45 -1.60 10.35
CA PHE A 100 -13.03 -1.92 10.44
C PHE A 100 -12.80 -3.08 11.41
N PRO A 101 -11.83 -3.97 11.09
CA PRO A 101 -11.11 -4.05 9.83
C PRO A 101 -11.99 -4.59 8.69
N THR A 102 -11.68 -4.18 7.47
CA THR A 102 -12.22 -4.76 6.24
C THR A 102 -11.06 -5.01 5.27
N ILE A 103 -11.08 -6.15 4.61
CA ILE A 103 -10.11 -6.52 3.58
C ILE A 103 -10.85 -6.64 2.26
N LEU A 104 -10.40 -5.88 1.25
CA LEU A 104 -10.88 -5.98 -0.12
C LEU A 104 -9.81 -6.63 -0.99
N ILE A 105 -10.16 -7.67 -1.72
CA ILE A 105 -9.25 -8.37 -2.66
C ILE A 105 -9.74 -8.16 -4.07
N TYR A 106 -8.84 -7.70 -4.93
CA TYR A 106 -9.10 -7.41 -6.33
C TYR A 106 -8.26 -8.28 -7.26
N LYS A 107 -8.79 -8.53 -8.44
CA LYS A 107 -8.07 -9.02 -9.62
C LYS A 107 -8.40 -8.11 -10.80
N ASP A 108 -7.39 -7.44 -11.36
CA ASP A 108 -7.51 -6.57 -12.53
C ASP A 108 -8.67 -5.57 -12.40
N ASN A 109 -8.68 -4.81 -11.30
CA ASN A 109 -9.69 -3.81 -10.94
C ASN A 109 -11.09 -4.37 -10.59
N VAL A 110 -11.26 -5.69 -10.53
CA VAL A 110 -12.53 -6.33 -10.17
C VAL A 110 -12.47 -6.83 -8.73
N LEU A 111 -13.41 -6.40 -7.89
CA LEU A 111 -13.54 -6.91 -6.52
C LEU A 111 -13.91 -8.39 -6.55
N LYS A 112 -13.08 -9.21 -5.92
CA LYS A 112 -13.27 -10.67 -5.82
C LYS A 112 -13.74 -11.10 -4.44
N HIS A 113 -13.20 -10.48 -3.39
CA HIS A 113 -13.58 -10.81 -2.02
C HIS A 113 -13.67 -9.54 -1.17
N GLU A 114 -14.69 -9.51 -0.34
CA GLU A 114 -14.84 -8.56 0.76
C GLU A 114 -14.91 -9.36 2.07
N ILE A 115 -13.99 -9.08 2.99
CA ILE A 115 -13.82 -9.81 4.22
C ILE A 115 -13.85 -8.82 5.37
N SER A 116 -14.90 -8.88 6.17
CA SER A 116 -15.10 -7.99 7.31
C SER A 116 -14.72 -8.66 8.63
N GLY A 117 -14.26 -7.87 9.57
CA GLY A 117 -13.93 -8.29 10.92
C GLY A 117 -12.50 -8.84 11.06
N GLN A 118 -12.27 -9.43 12.23
CA GLN A 118 -10.94 -9.93 12.66
C GLN A 118 -10.86 -11.45 12.65
N ARG A 119 -9.65 -11.97 12.93
CA ARG A 119 -9.34 -13.42 13.08
C ARG A 119 -9.38 -14.20 11.77
N HIS A 120 -9.22 -13.53 10.66
CA HIS A 120 -8.95 -14.20 9.40
C HIS A 120 -7.47 -14.59 9.37
N SER A 121 -7.18 -15.89 9.36
CA SER A 121 -5.81 -16.38 9.38
C SER A 121 -5.04 -16.02 8.12
N GLN A 122 -3.72 -15.91 8.24
CA GLN A 122 -2.83 -15.72 7.09
C GLN A 122 -3.03 -16.82 6.05
N GLU A 123 -3.20 -18.08 6.47
CA GLU A 123 -3.45 -19.23 5.59
C GLU A 123 -4.71 -19.02 4.74
N LYS A 124 -5.82 -18.61 5.37
CA LYS A 124 -7.08 -18.31 4.66
C LYS A 124 -6.86 -17.23 3.61
N LEU A 125 -6.21 -16.13 3.97
CA LEU A 125 -5.94 -15.03 3.05
C LEU A 125 -5.00 -15.48 1.91
N THR A 126 -3.95 -16.23 2.23
CA THR A 126 -3.02 -16.81 1.24
C THR A 126 -3.75 -17.68 0.23
N ASN A 127 -4.67 -18.55 0.67
CA ASN A 127 -5.41 -19.43 -0.22
C ASN A 127 -6.32 -18.64 -1.18
N LEU A 128 -7.01 -17.61 -0.68
CA LEU A 128 -7.83 -16.72 -1.52
C LEU A 128 -6.99 -15.99 -2.58
N LEU A 129 -5.81 -15.50 -2.20
CA LEU A 129 -4.91 -14.79 -3.11
C LEU A 129 -4.30 -15.72 -4.17
N LYS A 130 -3.85 -16.91 -3.75
CA LYS A 130 -3.29 -17.92 -4.69
C LYS A 130 -4.30 -18.38 -5.73
N ALA A 131 -5.58 -18.46 -5.37
CA ALA A 131 -6.65 -18.82 -6.31
C ALA A 131 -6.86 -17.76 -7.41
N LEU A 132 -6.32 -16.55 -7.24
CA LEU A 132 -6.43 -15.44 -8.19
C LEU A 132 -5.15 -15.21 -9.02
N LEU A 133 -4.04 -15.86 -8.67
CA LEU A 133 -2.79 -15.73 -9.41
C LEU A 133 -2.82 -16.56 -10.69
#